data_679b8223aaa7e34cf67f3416d6fd57da
#
_entry.id   679b8223aaa7e34cf67f3416d6fd57da
#
_cell.length_a   1.000
_cell.length_b   1.000
_cell.length_c   1.000
_cell.angle_alpha   90.00
_cell.angle_beta   90.00
_cell.angle_gamma   90.00
#
_symmetry.space_group_name_H-M   'P 1'
#
loop_
_entity.id
_entity.type
_entity.pdbx_description
1 polymer ?
#
loop_
_entity_poly.entity_id
_entity_poly.type
_entity_poly.pdbx_seq_one_letter_code
_entity_poly.pdbx_strand_id
1 'polypeptide(L)'
;GVQVDAPFDARGIMLMSYRYKSSDGPRSGAKNDDTWVYVPTLRRVRRISTAQRTDAVSGTDFTFDDLRSFAGIVPQYEWKCLGERKILAPMNTKVKAYPYEKDHNFGPYGLSFADDRWELRDVVVIRFVPKNADHPYHHKDLYIDKQTLTALYSFAYDQKEELWKIIWHNKRWSEDTALTGEWYTGWDGVAKPNDLRYVSDIIVNVQTGTGNRIEFWDSDGMPMKSKGKIRRYIDVGRLTKGR
;
A
#
# COMPACT_ATOMS: atom_id res chain seq x y z
N GLY A 1 10.83 3.13 -3.28
CA GLY A 1 10.97 3.99 -2.09
C GLY A 1 9.72 4.81 -1.90
N VAL A 2 9.48 5.24 -0.69
CA VAL A 2 8.36 6.10 -0.30
C VAL A 2 8.94 7.28 0.47
N GLN A 3 8.37 8.46 0.29
CA GLN A 3 8.64 9.64 1.09
C GLN A 3 7.32 10.12 1.70
N VAL A 4 7.35 10.52 2.97
CA VAL A 4 6.18 11.05 3.68
C VAL A 4 6.24 12.58 3.61
N ASP A 5 5.19 13.19 3.08
CA ASP A 5 5.11 14.65 2.92
C ASP A 5 4.15 15.31 3.93
N ALA A 6 3.26 14.54 4.53
CA ALA A 6 2.33 14.96 5.57
C ALA A 6 1.98 13.78 6.50
N PRO A 7 1.60 14.00 7.75
CA PRO A 7 1.53 15.28 8.46
C PRO A 7 2.91 15.86 8.79
N PHE A 8 2.94 17.06 9.36
CA PHE A 8 4.18 17.79 9.65
C PHE A 8 5.19 16.98 10.47
N ASP A 9 4.74 16.26 11.47
CA ASP A 9 5.59 15.46 12.39
C ASP A 9 6.29 14.29 11.68
N ALA A 10 5.68 13.76 10.62
CA ALA A 10 6.21 12.66 9.83
C ALA A 10 6.91 13.13 8.55
N ARG A 11 6.85 14.42 8.25
CA ARG A 11 7.37 14.98 7.01
C ARG A 11 8.86 14.73 6.84
N GLY A 12 9.21 14.23 5.66
CA GLY A 12 10.60 13.94 5.31
C GLY A 12 11.07 12.56 5.75
N ILE A 13 10.24 11.75 6.39
CA ILE A 13 10.54 10.33 6.56
C ILE A 13 10.64 9.71 5.16
N MET A 14 11.73 9.01 4.90
CA MET A 14 11.93 8.29 3.65
C MET A 14 12.15 6.81 3.94
N LEU A 15 11.49 5.97 3.17
CA LEU A 15 11.63 4.52 3.25
C LEU A 15 12.12 3.97 1.92
N MET A 16 13.07 3.06 1.98
CA MET A 16 13.55 2.30 0.84
C MET A 16 13.60 0.83 1.18
N SER A 17 13.01 0.01 0.33
CA SER A 17 13.05 -1.45 0.47
C SER A 17 13.56 -2.09 -0.80
N TYR A 18 14.49 -3.03 -0.65
CA TYR A 18 14.96 -3.90 -1.72
C TYR A 18 14.33 -5.27 -1.53
N ARG A 19 13.49 -5.63 -2.48
CA ARG A 19 12.95 -6.98 -2.57
C ARG A 19 13.81 -7.81 -3.50
N TYR A 20 14.26 -8.96 -3.04
CA TYR A 20 15.08 -9.86 -3.82
C TYR A 20 14.20 -10.81 -4.63
N LYS A 21 14.58 -11.01 -5.89
CA LYS A 21 13.98 -12.04 -6.71
C LYS A 21 14.46 -13.40 -6.18
N SER A 22 13.52 -14.30 -5.92
CA SER A 22 13.87 -15.70 -5.66
C SER A 22 14.48 -16.30 -6.93
N SER A 23 15.76 -16.69 -6.87
CA SER A 23 16.45 -17.31 -8.01
C SER A 23 16.06 -18.77 -8.21
N ASP A 24 15.56 -19.44 -7.14
CA ASP A 24 15.46 -20.89 -7.08
C ASP A 24 14.01 -21.40 -7.07
N GLY A 25 13.06 -20.57 -7.48
CA GLY A 25 11.64 -20.91 -7.56
C GLY A 25 10.93 -20.91 -6.19
N PRO A 26 9.69 -21.38 -6.14
CA PRO A 26 8.82 -21.21 -4.97
C PRO A 26 9.22 -22.05 -3.74
N ARG A 27 10.21 -22.91 -3.85
CA ARG A 27 10.67 -23.80 -2.75
C ARG A 27 11.92 -23.32 -2.03
N SER A 28 12.66 -22.37 -2.60
CA SER A 28 13.82 -21.80 -1.91
C SER A 28 13.37 -20.71 -0.97
N GLY A 29 13.89 -20.70 0.26
CA GLY A 29 13.62 -19.64 1.21
C GLY A 29 13.95 -18.28 0.60
N ALA A 30 12.95 -17.48 0.30
CA ALA A 30 13.18 -16.16 -0.26
C ALA A 30 13.98 -15.32 0.74
N LYS A 31 15.06 -14.71 0.27
CA LYS A 31 15.82 -13.77 1.07
C LYS A 31 14.88 -12.66 1.55
N ASN A 32 14.96 -12.34 2.83
CA ASN A 32 14.19 -11.25 3.42
C ASN A 32 14.52 -9.90 2.76
N ASP A 33 13.53 -9.02 2.69
CA ASP A 33 13.71 -7.67 2.19
C ASP A 33 14.73 -6.90 3.04
N ASP A 34 15.58 -6.14 2.41
CA ASP A 34 16.38 -5.13 3.08
C ASP A 34 15.64 -3.81 3.06
N THR A 35 15.27 -3.30 4.23
CA THR A 35 14.49 -2.04 4.35
C THR A 35 15.25 -1.03 5.21
N TRP A 36 15.33 0.20 4.71
CA TRP A 36 15.94 1.33 5.42
C TRP A 36 14.93 2.45 5.55
N VAL A 37 14.97 3.11 6.71
CA VAL A 37 14.18 4.30 7.00
C VAL A 37 15.10 5.43 7.41
N TYR A 38 14.93 6.57 6.77
CA TYR A 38 15.48 7.83 7.23
C TYR A 38 14.46 8.55 8.09
N VAL A 39 14.85 8.93 9.29
CA VAL A 39 14.03 9.69 10.24
C VAL A 39 14.65 11.08 10.40
N PRO A 40 14.00 12.16 9.92
CA PRO A 40 14.56 13.50 9.92
C PRO A 40 14.95 14.02 11.30
N THR A 41 14.14 13.78 12.31
CA THR A 41 14.38 14.19 13.69
C THR A 41 15.66 13.59 14.27
N LEU A 42 16.00 12.37 13.85
CA LEU A 42 17.22 11.68 14.26
C LEU A 42 18.39 11.93 13.31
N ARG A 43 18.14 12.49 12.13
CA ARG A 43 19.11 12.66 11.03
C ARG A 43 19.89 11.38 10.71
N ARG A 44 19.23 10.22 10.87
CA ARG A 44 19.86 8.90 10.73
C ARG A 44 19.03 7.98 9.85
N VAL A 45 19.75 7.16 9.11
CA VAL A 45 19.15 6.00 8.42
C VAL A 45 19.26 4.80 9.34
N ARG A 46 18.15 4.11 9.53
CA ARG A 46 18.09 2.83 10.26
C ARG A 46 17.67 1.73 9.31
N ARG A 47 18.31 0.59 9.43
CA ARG A 47 17.83 -0.64 8.81
C ARG A 47 16.74 -1.23 9.70
N ILE A 48 15.59 -1.49 9.10
CA ILE A 48 14.47 -2.16 9.78
C ILE A 48 14.66 -3.66 9.63
N SER A 49 14.53 -4.40 10.73
CA SER A 49 14.49 -5.86 10.68
C SER A 49 13.17 -6.34 10.06
N THR A 50 13.18 -7.55 9.52
CA THR A 50 11.96 -8.18 8.97
C THR A 50 10.89 -8.41 10.03
N ALA A 51 11.27 -8.60 11.29
CA ALA A 51 10.33 -8.70 12.41
C ALA A 51 9.54 -7.40 12.67
N GLN A 52 10.12 -6.24 12.31
CA GLN A 52 9.47 -4.94 12.51
C GLN A 52 8.50 -4.56 11.38
N ARG A 53 8.28 -5.41 10.40
CA ARG A 53 7.33 -5.14 9.30
C ARG A 53 5.89 -5.14 9.76
N THR A 54 5.61 -5.86 10.83
CA THR A 54 4.29 -5.99 11.46
C THR A 54 4.04 -4.98 12.57
N ASP A 55 5.05 -4.15 12.88
CA ASP A 55 4.91 -3.08 13.87
C ASP A 55 4.11 -1.91 13.28
N ALA A 56 3.32 -1.28 14.12
CA ALA A 56 2.56 -0.09 13.78
C ALA A 56 3.50 1.06 13.39
N VAL A 57 3.24 1.68 12.24
CA VAL A 57 4.05 2.79 11.74
C VAL A 57 3.59 4.09 12.42
N SER A 58 4.51 4.75 13.14
CA SER A 58 4.29 6.09 13.72
C SER A 58 2.99 6.24 14.53
N GLY A 59 2.62 5.21 15.29
CA GLY A 59 1.41 5.23 16.13
C GLY A 59 0.09 5.10 15.36
N THR A 60 0.14 4.72 14.09
CA THR A 60 -1.03 4.39 13.27
C THR A 60 -1.39 2.91 13.39
N ASP A 61 -2.55 2.52 12.87
CA ASP A 61 -2.91 1.09 12.72
C ASP A 61 -2.25 0.42 11.51
N PHE A 62 -1.54 1.19 10.70
CA PHE A 62 -0.86 0.72 9.50
C PHE A 62 0.45 0.00 9.84
N THR A 63 0.68 -1.13 9.19
CA THR A 63 1.96 -1.83 9.18
C THR A 63 2.50 -1.94 7.76
N PHE A 64 3.81 -2.16 7.60
CA PHE A 64 4.37 -2.34 6.25
C PHE A 64 3.82 -3.58 5.53
N ASP A 65 3.38 -4.59 6.27
CA ASP A 65 2.75 -5.78 5.70
C ASP A 65 1.32 -5.54 5.22
N ASP A 66 0.70 -4.45 5.65
CA ASP A 66 -0.64 -4.04 5.21
C ASP A 66 -0.63 -3.26 3.89
N LEU A 67 0.54 -2.81 3.44
CA LEU A 67 0.65 -2.05 2.20
C LEU A 67 0.03 -2.82 1.03
N ARG A 68 -0.97 -2.20 0.37
CA ARG A 68 -1.74 -2.82 -0.72
C ARG A 68 -2.36 -4.17 -0.33
N SER A 69 -2.78 -4.31 0.92
CA SER A 69 -3.31 -5.51 1.57
C SER A 69 -2.29 -6.62 1.83
N PHE A 70 -1.22 -6.72 1.07
CA PHE A 70 -0.17 -7.72 1.25
C PHE A 70 1.16 -7.22 0.70
N ALA A 71 2.13 -7.07 1.57
CA ALA A 71 3.50 -6.76 1.18
C ALA A 71 4.52 -7.79 1.72
N GLY A 72 4.04 -8.93 2.22
CA GLY A 72 4.86 -10.02 2.71
C GLY A 72 5.63 -10.77 1.61
N ILE A 73 6.29 -11.83 2.01
CA ILE A 73 7.03 -12.74 1.12
C ILE A 73 6.22 -14.01 0.97
N VAL A 74 5.66 -14.24 -0.21
CA VAL A 74 4.68 -15.31 -0.50
C VAL A 74 5.00 -16.68 0.12
N PRO A 75 6.23 -17.22 0.05
CA PRO A 75 6.56 -18.52 0.65
C PRO A 75 6.51 -18.58 2.19
N GLN A 76 6.45 -17.41 2.87
CA GLN A 76 6.35 -17.35 4.34
C GLN A 76 4.92 -17.54 4.86
N TYR A 77 3.97 -17.74 3.95
CA TYR A 77 2.55 -17.90 4.26
C TYR A 77 2.00 -19.19 3.65
N GLU A 78 0.96 -19.73 4.27
CA GLU A 78 0.10 -20.73 3.68
C GLU A 78 -1.08 -20.06 3.00
N TRP A 79 -1.49 -20.58 1.84
CA TRP A 79 -2.50 -19.93 0.99
C TRP A 79 -3.65 -20.87 0.73
N LYS A 80 -4.87 -20.35 0.87
CA LYS A 80 -6.12 -21.08 0.61
C LYS A 80 -7.08 -20.23 -0.20
N CYS A 81 -7.61 -20.77 -1.29
CA CYS A 81 -8.71 -20.15 -2.02
C CYS A 81 -10.03 -20.46 -1.29
N LEU A 82 -10.78 -19.43 -0.96
CA LEU A 82 -12.09 -19.53 -0.30
C LEU A 82 -13.27 -19.45 -1.30
N GLY A 83 -12.96 -19.33 -2.59
CA GLY A 83 -13.94 -19.24 -3.66
C GLY A 83 -14.21 -17.82 -4.13
N GLU A 84 -15.27 -17.65 -4.90
CA GLU A 84 -15.62 -16.39 -5.56
C GLU A 84 -16.75 -15.66 -4.82
N ARG A 85 -16.75 -14.33 -4.95
CA ARG A 85 -17.77 -13.45 -4.38
C ARG A 85 -18.05 -12.30 -5.33
N LYS A 86 -19.21 -11.69 -5.17
CA LYS A 86 -19.53 -10.35 -5.70
C LYS A 86 -19.50 -9.37 -4.55
N ILE A 87 -18.76 -8.29 -4.73
CA ILE A 87 -18.64 -7.24 -3.72
C ILE A 87 -18.83 -5.86 -4.35
N LEU A 88 -19.31 -4.93 -3.55
CA LEU A 88 -19.31 -3.52 -3.91
C LEU A 88 -17.98 -2.91 -3.47
N ALA A 89 -17.27 -2.26 -4.37
CA ALA A 89 -15.97 -1.68 -4.09
C ALA A 89 -15.82 -0.29 -4.70
N PRO A 90 -15.12 0.64 -4.02
CA PRO A 90 -14.80 1.94 -4.60
C PRO A 90 -13.79 1.74 -5.74
N MET A 91 -14.19 2.17 -6.92
CA MET A 91 -13.39 2.11 -8.13
C MET A 91 -13.43 3.47 -8.83
N ASN A 92 -12.36 3.81 -9.54
CA ASN A 92 -12.28 5.07 -10.27
C ASN A 92 -12.60 6.28 -9.39
N THR A 93 -11.93 6.37 -8.24
CA THR A 93 -12.14 7.44 -7.27
C THR A 93 -12.05 8.83 -7.91
N LYS A 94 -12.96 9.72 -7.55
CA LYS A 94 -12.92 11.14 -7.95
C LYS A 94 -11.98 11.95 -7.10
N VAL A 95 -11.71 11.46 -5.91
CA VAL A 95 -10.88 12.16 -4.93
C VAL A 95 -9.45 12.14 -5.43
N LYS A 96 -8.85 13.32 -5.54
CA LYS A 96 -7.43 13.44 -5.77
C LYS A 96 -6.68 12.90 -4.57
N ALA A 97 -5.57 12.22 -4.83
CA ALA A 97 -4.53 12.10 -3.84
C ALA A 97 -4.06 13.50 -3.44
N TYR A 98 -3.38 13.60 -2.30
CA TYR A 98 -2.83 14.87 -1.83
C TYR A 98 -2.16 15.70 -2.95
N PRO A 99 -2.33 17.04 -2.99
CA PRO A 99 -3.14 17.85 -2.08
C PRO A 99 -4.63 17.77 -2.43
N TYR A 100 -5.43 17.47 -1.43
CA TYR A 100 -6.89 17.48 -1.57
C TYR A 100 -7.46 18.88 -1.34
N GLU A 101 -8.66 19.09 -1.82
CA GLU A 101 -9.36 20.36 -1.65
C GLU A 101 -9.59 20.68 -0.16
N LYS A 102 -9.54 21.96 0.19
CA LYS A 102 -9.59 22.43 1.57
C LYS A 102 -10.83 21.92 2.33
N ASP A 103 -11.94 21.78 1.63
CA ASP A 103 -13.23 21.37 2.19
C ASP A 103 -13.57 19.91 1.88
N HIS A 104 -12.56 19.09 1.60
CA HIS A 104 -12.79 17.69 1.30
C HIS A 104 -13.42 16.97 2.51
N ASN A 105 -14.63 16.48 2.30
CA ASN A 105 -15.35 15.75 3.33
C ASN A 105 -14.94 14.27 3.34
N PHE A 106 -14.11 13.90 4.30
CA PHE A 106 -13.77 12.50 4.55
C PHE A 106 -14.83 11.76 5.37
N GLY A 107 -15.96 12.40 5.69
CA GLY A 107 -17.03 11.84 6.49
C GLY A 107 -16.64 11.57 7.95
N PRO A 108 -17.45 10.81 8.68
CA PRO A 108 -17.13 10.41 10.04
C PRO A 108 -15.77 9.73 10.10
N TYR A 109 -14.97 10.10 11.09
CA TYR A 109 -13.61 9.55 11.30
C TYR A 109 -12.59 9.82 10.17
N GLY A 110 -12.90 10.70 9.23
CA GLY A 110 -11.99 11.00 8.13
C GLY A 110 -11.80 9.87 7.10
N LEU A 111 -12.70 8.91 7.05
CA LEU A 111 -12.53 7.67 6.29
C LEU A 111 -13.57 7.46 5.19
N SER A 112 -14.58 8.33 5.10
CA SER A 112 -15.65 8.20 4.12
C SER A 112 -15.19 8.54 2.70
N PHE A 113 -15.76 7.86 1.73
CA PHE A 113 -15.70 8.18 0.30
C PHE A 113 -17.08 8.05 -0.33
N ALA A 114 -18.08 8.62 0.34
CA ALA A 114 -19.46 8.59 -0.13
C ALA A 114 -19.61 9.17 -1.54
N ASP A 115 -18.74 10.12 -1.91
CA ASP A 115 -18.75 10.76 -3.23
C ASP A 115 -17.99 9.96 -4.30
N ASP A 116 -17.34 8.88 -3.93
CA ASP A 116 -16.63 8.03 -4.87
C ASP A 116 -17.57 7.12 -5.66
N ARG A 117 -17.10 6.65 -6.79
CA ARG A 117 -17.82 5.69 -7.60
C ARG A 117 -17.65 4.28 -7.06
N TRP A 118 -18.76 3.60 -6.88
CA TRP A 118 -18.81 2.23 -6.40
C TRP A 118 -19.25 1.31 -7.52
N GLU A 119 -18.58 0.20 -7.68
CA GLU A 119 -18.85 -0.80 -8.71
C GLU A 119 -19.04 -2.19 -8.08
N LEU A 120 -19.96 -2.96 -8.66
CA LEU A 120 -20.10 -4.38 -8.34
C LEU A 120 -18.97 -5.14 -9.04
N ARG A 121 -18.13 -5.80 -8.24
CA ARG A 121 -16.93 -6.49 -8.72
C ARG A 121 -16.99 -7.98 -8.42
N ASP A 122 -16.55 -8.80 -9.39
CA ASP A 122 -16.31 -10.22 -9.18
C ASP A 122 -14.91 -10.43 -8.61
N VAL A 123 -14.81 -11.08 -7.45
CA VAL A 123 -13.55 -11.30 -6.76
C VAL A 123 -13.32 -12.77 -6.43
N VAL A 124 -12.05 -13.14 -6.33
CA VAL A 124 -11.62 -14.38 -5.67
C VAL A 124 -11.15 -14.02 -4.28
N VAL A 125 -11.63 -14.76 -3.27
CA VAL A 125 -11.20 -14.60 -1.90
C VAL A 125 -10.07 -15.58 -1.60
N ILE A 126 -8.91 -15.03 -1.21
CA ILE A 126 -7.72 -15.81 -0.90
C ILE A 126 -7.35 -15.54 0.55
N ARG A 127 -7.32 -16.59 1.36
CA ARG A 127 -6.82 -16.54 2.73
C ARG A 127 -5.34 -16.83 2.75
N PHE A 128 -4.59 -16.05 3.51
CA PHE A 128 -3.26 -16.45 3.91
C PHE A 128 -3.14 -16.59 5.43
N VAL A 129 -2.30 -17.55 5.85
CA VAL A 129 -1.93 -17.81 7.23
C VAL A 129 -0.41 -17.68 7.35
N PRO A 130 0.10 -16.80 8.21
CA PRO A 130 1.54 -16.71 8.45
C PRO A 130 2.10 -18.01 9.01
N LYS A 131 3.26 -18.46 8.50
CA LYS A 131 3.98 -19.63 9.07
C LYS A 131 4.72 -19.28 10.35
N ASN A 132 5.00 -17.99 10.57
CA ASN A 132 5.60 -17.53 11.81
C ASN A 132 4.51 -17.36 12.87
N ALA A 133 4.62 -18.10 13.97
CA ALA A 133 3.68 -18.05 15.09
C ALA A 133 3.67 -16.69 15.82
N ASP A 134 4.76 -15.93 15.74
CA ASP A 134 4.86 -14.59 16.36
C ASP A 134 4.21 -13.51 15.51
N HIS A 135 3.65 -13.85 14.36
CA HIS A 135 2.96 -12.86 13.52
C HIS A 135 1.67 -12.39 14.22
N PRO A 136 1.37 -11.07 14.25
CA PRO A 136 0.20 -10.55 14.96
C PRO A 136 -1.13 -11.01 14.38
N TYR A 137 -1.18 -11.35 13.08
CA TYR A 137 -2.37 -11.89 12.44
C TYR A 137 -2.39 -13.41 12.50
N HIS A 138 -3.52 -13.99 12.94
CA HIS A 138 -3.80 -15.40 12.75
C HIS A 138 -3.97 -15.70 11.25
N HIS A 139 -4.79 -14.91 10.57
CA HIS A 139 -4.96 -15.00 9.12
C HIS A 139 -5.45 -13.68 8.54
N LYS A 140 -5.41 -13.57 7.22
CA LYS A 140 -5.96 -12.44 6.50
C LYS A 140 -6.62 -12.90 5.21
N ASP A 141 -7.81 -12.40 4.93
CA ASP A 141 -8.57 -12.67 3.73
C ASP A 141 -8.40 -11.52 2.74
N LEU A 142 -7.95 -11.82 1.54
CA LEU A 142 -7.76 -10.89 0.45
C LEU A 142 -8.88 -11.06 -0.57
N TYR A 143 -9.53 -9.98 -0.92
CA TYR A 143 -10.56 -9.93 -1.97
C TYR A 143 -9.91 -9.40 -3.25
N ILE A 144 -9.52 -10.31 -4.12
CA ILE A 144 -8.78 -10.03 -5.35
C ILE A 144 -9.76 -9.88 -6.51
N ASP A 145 -9.78 -8.74 -7.14
CA ASP A 145 -10.59 -8.48 -8.32
C ASP A 145 -10.17 -9.36 -9.50
N LYS A 146 -11.10 -10.04 -10.11
CA LYS A 146 -10.83 -10.98 -11.21
C LYS A 146 -10.38 -10.30 -12.50
N GLN A 147 -10.74 -9.05 -12.70
CA GLN A 147 -10.40 -8.31 -13.90
C GLN A 147 -9.00 -7.66 -13.81
N THR A 148 -8.70 -7.05 -12.68
CA THR A 148 -7.47 -6.27 -12.49
C THR A 148 -6.38 -7.01 -11.73
N LEU A 149 -6.72 -8.17 -11.14
CA LEU A 149 -5.84 -9.00 -10.31
C LEU A 149 -5.23 -8.25 -9.11
N THR A 150 -5.93 -7.22 -8.63
CA THR A 150 -5.49 -6.44 -7.46
C THR A 150 -6.43 -6.65 -6.29
N ALA A 151 -5.91 -6.54 -5.06
CA ALA A 151 -6.74 -6.54 -3.87
C ALA A 151 -7.63 -5.29 -3.83
N LEU A 152 -8.92 -5.47 -3.56
CA LEU A 152 -9.87 -4.39 -3.32
C LEU A 152 -10.07 -4.18 -1.82
N TYR A 153 -10.17 -5.28 -1.07
CA TYR A 153 -10.31 -5.32 0.37
C TYR A 153 -9.38 -6.35 0.97
N SER A 154 -9.10 -6.21 2.25
CA SER A 154 -8.64 -7.30 3.09
C SER A 154 -9.21 -7.19 4.50
N PHE A 155 -9.45 -8.37 5.11
CA PHE A 155 -9.89 -8.50 6.49
C PHE A 155 -8.81 -9.25 7.25
N ALA A 156 -8.21 -8.60 8.25
CA ALA A 156 -7.19 -9.20 9.10
C ALA A 156 -7.80 -9.62 10.44
N TYR A 157 -7.45 -10.82 10.88
CA TYR A 157 -7.94 -11.43 12.10
C TYR A 157 -6.78 -11.60 13.08
N ASP A 158 -7.03 -11.32 14.35
CA ASP A 158 -6.06 -11.47 15.41
C ASP A 158 -5.84 -12.96 15.80
N GLN A 159 -5.00 -13.21 16.80
CA GLN A 159 -4.69 -14.56 17.25
C GLN A 159 -5.86 -15.31 17.93
N LYS A 160 -6.96 -14.59 18.24
CA LYS A 160 -8.21 -15.17 18.72
C LYS A 160 -9.20 -15.45 17.60
N GLU A 161 -8.79 -15.22 16.37
CA GLU A 161 -9.63 -15.29 15.16
C GLU A 161 -10.76 -14.24 15.16
N GLU A 162 -10.62 -13.15 15.93
CA GLU A 162 -11.54 -12.05 15.92
C GLU A 162 -11.13 -11.03 14.84
N LEU A 163 -12.12 -10.44 14.15
CA LEU A 163 -11.85 -9.41 13.17
C LEU A 163 -11.17 -8.21 13.85
N TRP A 164 -10.00 -7.89 13.35
CA TRP A 164 -9.19 -6.81 13.91
C TRP A 164 -9.15 -5.60 12.98
N LYS A 165 -8.76 -5.81 11.71
CA LYS A 165 -8.62 -4.70 10.75
C LYS A 165 -9.37 -4.96 9.46
N ILE A 166 -9.97 -3.91 8.94
CA ILE A 166 -10.52 -3.86 7.59
C ILE A 166 -9.64 -2.88 6.80
N ILE A 167 -9.16 -3.32 5.66
CA ILE A 167 -8.33 -2.51 4.77
C ILE A 167 -8.98 -2.48 3.40
N TRP A 168 -9.11 -1.31 2.83
CA TRP A 168 -9.58 -1.16 1.46
C TRP A 168 -8.80 -0.10 0.71
N HIS A 169 -8.88 -0.17 -0.62
CA HIS A 169 -8.04 0.59 -1.51
C HIS A 169 -8.88 1.40 -2.47
N ASN A 170 -8.66 2.70 -2.47
CA ASN A 170 -9.16 3.56 -3.52
C ASN A 170 -8.23 3.48 -4.72
N LYS A 171 -8.83 3.30 -5.89
CA LYS A 171 -8.09 3.16 -7.14
C LYS A 171 -8.67 4.08 -8.19
N ARG A 172 -7.86 4.38 -9.18
CA ARG A 172 -8.22 5.20 -10.31
C ARG A 172 -7.63 4.64 -11.59
N TRP A 173 -8.48 4.55 -12.61
CA TRP A 173 -8.04 4.19 -13.94
C TRP A 173 -7.33 5.36 -14.62
N SER A 174 -6.15 5.14 -15.18
CA SER A 174 -5.29 6.18 -15.74
C SER A 174 -5.91 6.91 -16.95
N GLU A 175 -6.79 6.25 -17.68
CA GLU A 175 -7.47 6.82 -18.85
C GLU A 175 -8.78 7.54 -18.50
N ASP A 176 -9.21 7.54 -17.26
CA ASP A 176 -10.43 8.21 -16.85
C ASP A 176 -10.24 9.72 -16.79
N THR A 177 -10.42 10.35 -17.94
CA THR A 177 -10.27 11.80 -18.11
C THR A 177 -11.39 12.62 -17.48
N ALA A 178 -12.52 11.99 -17.13
CA ALA A 178 -13.67 12.69 -16.56
C ALA A 178 -13.36 13.32 -15.20
N LEU A 179 -12.27 12.92 -14.56
CA LEU A 179 -11.99 13.24 -13.18
C LEU A 179 -10.94 14.32 -12.97
N THR A 180 -9.93 14.48 -13.82
CA THR A 180 -8.83 15.40 -13.51
C THR A 180 -8.14 16.04 -14.70
N GLY A 181 -8.28 15.50 -15.90
CA GLY A 181 -7.43 15.91 -17.03
C GLY A 181 -5.93 15.61 -16.87
N GLU A 182 -5.51 15.08 -15.70
CA GLU A 182 -4.15 14.70 -15.44
C GLU A 182 -3.89 13.27 -15.90
N TRP A 183 -2.85 13.11 -16.73
CA TRP A 183 -2.42 11.83 -17.24
C TRP A 183 -1.07 11.46 -16.66
N TYR A 184 -0.94 10.21 -16.31
CA TYR A 184 0.36 9.67 -15.97
C TYR A 184 1.13 9.33 -17.24
N THR A 185 2.37 9.75 -17.32
CA THR A 185 3.25 9.37 -18.42
C THR A 185 4.04 8.10 -18.08
N GLY A 186 4.33 7.30 -19.09
CA GLY A 186 5.21 6.14 -18.95
C GLY A 186 6.68 6.52 -18.77
N TRP A 187 7.53 5.51 -18.82
CA TRP A 187 8.97 5.63 -18.60
C TRP A 187 9.69 6.54 -19.59
N ASP A 188 9.16 6.68 -20.79
CA ASP A 188 9.64 7.58 -21.83
C ASP A 188 9.14 9.03 -21.68
N GLY A 189 8.22 9.25 -20.74
CA GLY A 189 7.58 10.53 -20.49
C GLY A 189 6.56 10.93 -21.55
N VAL A 190 6.21 10.05 -22.47
CA VAL A 190 5.27 10.27 -23.59
C VAL A 190 4.10 9.30 -23.52
N ALA A 191 4.39 8.01 -23.36
CA ALA A 191 3.36 6.99 -23.31
C ALA A 191 2.48 7.15 -22.05
N LYS A 192 1.18 7.00 -22.23
CA LYS A 192 0.21 6.99 -21.13
C LYS A 192 -0.11 5.53 -20.82
N PRO A 193 0.39 4.98 -19.71
CA PRO A 193 0.12 3.59 -19.37
C PRO A 193 -1.34 3.40 -18.99
N ASN A 194 -1.95 2.33 -19.48
CA ASN A 194 -3.25 1.87 -19.03
C ASN A 194 -3.04 1.14 -17.72
N ASP A 195 -3.33 1.80 -16.62
CA ASP A 195 -2.95 1.36 -15.29
C ASP A 195 -4.06 1.71 -14.27
N LEU A 196 -4.32 0.80 -13.36
CA LEU A 196 -5.19 1.03 -12.22
C LEU A 196 -4.32 1.40 -11.01
N ARG A 197 -4.28 2.69 -10.72
CA ARG A 197 -3.40 3.22 -9.67
C ARG A 197 -4.06 3.26 -8.31
N TYR A 198 -3.25 3.04 -7.31
CA TYR A 198 -3.65 3.28 -5.93
C TYR A 198 -3.64 4.78 -5.65
N VAL A 199 -4.75 5.26 -5.13
CA VAL A 199 -4.92 6.67 -4.70
C VAL A 199 -4.79 6.76 -3.19
N SER A 200 -5.46 5.88 -2.47
CA SER A 200 -5.34 5.81 -1.01
C SER A 200 -5.58 4.40 -0.49
N ASP A 201 -4.97 4.10 0.65
CA ASP A 201 -5.27 2.93 1.48
C ASP A 201 -5.93 3.40 2.76
N ILE A 202 -7.04 2.76 3.12
CA ILE A 202 -7.75 3.03 4.37
C ILE A 202 -7.69 1.78 5.23
N ILE A 203 -7.37 1.99 6.49
CA ILE A 203 -7.26 0.93 7.49
C ILE A 203 -8.13 1.31 8.65
N VAL A 204 -9.07 0.45 9.00
CA VAL A 204 -9.92 0.59 10.19
C VAL A 204 -9.59 -0.54 11.15
N ASN A 205 -9.25 -0.18 12.35
CA ASN A 205 -9.14 -1.09 13.49
C ASN A 205 -10.52 -1.16 14.16
N VAL A 206 -11.23 -2.26 13.94
CA VAL A 206 -12.60 -2.41 14.43
C VAL A 206 -12.68 -2.67 15.92
N GLN A 207 -11.58 -3.14 16.52
CA GLN A 207 -11.55 -3.42 17.97
C GLN A 207 -11.37 -2.14 18.80
N THR A 208 -10.66 -1.13 18.26
CA THR A 208 -10.42 0.15 18.94
C THR A 208 -11.30 1.27 18.42
N GLY A 209 -11.95 1.10 17.27
CA GLY A 209 -12.72 2.15 16.62
C GLY A 209 -11.84 3.26 16.02
N THR A 210 -10.55 2.98 15.78
CA THR A 210 -9.60 3.91 15.16
C THR A 210 -9.40 3.60 13.70
N GLY A 211 -8.86 4.54 12.94
CA GLY A 211 -8.55 4.31 11.54
C GLY A 211 -7.54 5.31 10.99
N ASN A 212 -6.94 4.91 9.88
CA ASN A 212 -5.95 5.71 9.18
C ASN A 212 -6.24 5.73 7.69
N ARG A 213 -6.01 6.86 7.06
CA ARG A 213 -6.03 7.03 5.62
C ARG A 213 -4.64 7.43 5.15
N ILE A 214 -4.11 6.68 4.20
CA ILE A 214 -2.82 6.94 3.57
C ILE A 214 -3.10 7.37 2.14
N GLU A 215 -2.77 8.59 1.81
CA GLU A 215 -2.89 9.12 0.47
C GLU A 215 -1.57 8.92 -0.27
N PHE A 216 -1.66 8.37 -1.48
CA PHE A 216 -0.52 8.26 -2.37
C PHE A 216 -0.52 9.43 -3.34
N TRP A 217 0.45 10.27 -3.19
CA TRP A 217 0.70 11.33 -4.16
C TRP A 217 1.75 10.84 -5.16
N ASP A 218 1.32 10.63 -6.38
CA ASP A 218 2.24 10.57 -7.50
C ASP A 218 2.65 12.02 -7.77
N SER A 219 3.79 12.43 -7.24
CA SER A 219 4.44 13.65 -7.71
C SER A 219 4.64 13.45 -9.21
N ASP A 220 3.88 14.20 -10.01
CA ASP A 220 3.84 14.23 -11.46
C ASP A 220 4.95 13.45 -12.12
N GLY A 221 4.63 12.19 -12.42
CA GLY A 221 5.53 11.27 -13.01
C GLY A 221 6.96 11.69 -12.81
N MET A 222 7.60 11.24 -11.72
CA MET A 222 9.05 11.31 -11.79
C MET A 222 9.41 10.45 -12.99
N PRO A 223 9.58 11.02 -14.16
CA PRO A 223 9.87 10.23 -15.32
C PRO A 223 11.22 9.61 -15.00
N MET A 224 11.20 8.33 -14.64
CA MET A 224 12.43 7.57 -14.52
C MET A 224 13.03 7.42 -15.92
N LYS A 225 13.25 8.57 -16.56
CA LYS A 225 13.66 8.71 -17.97
C LYS A 225 15.06 8.15 -18.26
N SER A 226 15.81 7.77 -17.22
CA SER A 226 17.15 7.23 -17.46
C SER A 226 17.59 6.25 -16.36
N LYS A 227 18.43 5.29 -16.76
CA LYS A 227 19.09 4.36 -15.81
C LYS A 227 19.83 5.09 -14.68
N GLY A 228 20.37 6.27 -14.95
CA GLY A 228 21.04 7.10 -13.95
C GLY A 228 20.09 7.65 -12.89
N LYS A 229 18.91 8.11 -13.30
CA LYS A 229 17.87 8.53 -12.36
C LYS A 229 17.38 7.37 -11.51
N ILE A 230 17.08 6.21 -12.12
CA ILE A 230 16.68 5.01 -11.39
C ILE A 230 17.72 4.64 -10.35
N ARG A 231 19.02 4.54 -10.73
CA ARG A 231 20.11 4.23 -9.79
C ARG A 231 20.14 5.21 -8.62
N ARG A 232 19.96 6.51 -8.90
CA ARG A 232 19.92 7.53 -7.85
C ARG A 232 18.73 7.32 -6.88
N TYR A 233 17.57 6.85 -7.38
CA TYR A 233 16.40 6.61 -6.55
C TYR A 233 16.51 5.36 -5.68
N ILE A 234 17.23 4.35 -6.13
CA ILE A 234 17.44 3.09 -5.39
C ILE A 234 18.73 3.10 -4.55
N ASP A 235 19.42 4.23 -4.47
CA ASP A 235 20.66 4.34 -3.68
C ASP A 235 20.33 4.67 -2.22
N VAL A 236 20.70 3.78 -1.30
CA VAL A 236 20.57 3.98 0.15
C VAL A 236 21.34 5.22 0.63
N GLY A 237 22.48 5.55 -0.02
CA GLY A 237 23.23 6.75 0.27
C GLY A 237 22.44 8.05 0.09
N ARG A 238 21.38 8.03 -0.74
CA ARG A 238 20.47 9.16 -0.88
C ARG A 238 19.64 9.42 0.38
N LEU A 239 19.25 8.36 1.08
CA LEU A 239 18.49 8.52 2.31
C LEU A 239 19.25 9.32 3.35
N THR A 240 20.59 9.17 3.40
CA THR A 240 21.44 9.90 4.36
C THR A 240 21.55 11.38 4.07
N LYS A 241 21.32 11.79 2.81
CA LYS A 241 21.43 13.19 2.40
C LYS A 241 20.16 13.99 2.64
N GLY A 242 19.05 13.35 3.00
CA GLY A 242 17.78 14.00 3.34
C GLY A 242 17.16 14.84 2.21
N ARG A 243 17.50 14.54 0.93
CA ARG A 243 17.08 15.31 -0.24
C ARG A 243 16.58 14.44 -1.37
#